data_33cac92ce58fb41f2e9670d80551c158
#
_entry.id   33cac92ce58fb41f2e9670d80551c158
#
_cell.length_a   1.000
_cell.length_b   1.000
_cell.length_c   1.000
_cell.angle_alpha   90.00
_cell.angle_beta   90.00
_cell.angle_gamma   90.00
#
_symmetry.space_group_name_H-M   'P 1'
#
loop_
_entity.id
_entity.type
_entity.pdbx_description
1 polymer ?
#
loop_
_entity_poly.entity_id
_entity_poly.type
_entity_poly.pdbx_seq_one_letter_code
_entity_poly.pdbx_strand_id
1 'polypeptide(L)'
;KAKLAEAGGFKGDKITLSYNADAAHKEWTEATCNSIKQTLGVECVATGVVDFATFRTEIGERKMKGLFRTGWQMDYPSIENFLSPIFATGSSSNDGDYSNAKFDTLLDEAAAETDAAASNAKYQEAEALLAADMPSIPMWYGKTTMGWSEKVPGVKITAFGTIDFSSVSMK
;
A
#
# COMPACT_ATOMS: atom_id res chain seq x y z
N LYS A 1 19.02 -12.36 -1.25
CA LYS A 1 20.33 -12.44 -1.94
C LYS A 1 20.27 -13.36 -3.16
N ALA A 2 19.80 -14.61 -3.01
CA ALA A 2 19.76 -15.56 -4.12
C ALA A 2 19.00 -15.00 -5.34
N LYS A 3 17.78 -14.52 -5.18
CA LYS A 3 16.99 -13.90 -6.25
C LYS A 3 17.66 -12.70 -6.91
N LEU A 4 18.37 -11.88 -6.14
CA LEU A 4 19.13 -10.76 -6.70
C LEU A 4 20.32 -11.27 -7.54
N ALA A 5 20.99 -12.34 -7.10
CA ALA A 5 22.07 -12.97 -7.87
C ALA A 5 21.55 -13.64 -9.14
N GLU A 6 20.42 -14.36 -9.08
CA GLU A 6 19.73 -14.94 -10.25
C GLU A 6 19.36 -13.89 -11.29
N ALA A 7 18.95 -12.68 -10.84
CA ALA A 7 18.67 -11.54 -11.71
C ALA A 7 19.92 -10.81 -12.23
N GLY A 8 21.12 -11.31 -11.94
CA GLY A 8 22.39 -10.72 -12.37
C GLY A 8 22.83 -9.50 -11.54
N GLY A 9 22.32 -9.36 -10.31
CA GLY A 9 22.64 -8.29 -9.38
C GLY A 9 21.90 -6.99 -9.66
N PHE A 10 22.11 -6.01 -8.79
CA PHE A 10 21.57 -4.66 -8.98
C PHE A 10 22.42 -3.89 -10.00
N LYS A 11 21.77 -3.28 -10.99
CA LYS A 11 22.45 -2.60 -12.11
C LYS A 11 22.50 -1.06 -11.98
N GLY A 12 21.87 -0.51 -10.95
CA GLY A 12 21.88 0.94 -10.68
C GLY A 12 22.93 1.33 -9.65
N ASP A 13 23.10 2.63 -9.44
CA ASP A 13 24.00 3.18 -8.42
C ASP A 13 23.39 3.05 -7.02
N LYS A 14 22.09 3.31 -6.90
CA LYS A 14 21.36 3.28 -5.64
C LYS A 14 19.86 3.07 -5.84
N ILE A 15 19.19 2.57 -4.80
CA ILE A 15 17.74 2.60 -4.65
C ILE A 15 17.35 3.88 -3.89
N THR A 16 16.33 4.60 -4.33
CA THR A 16 15.66 5.64 -3.55
C THR A 16 14.35 5.08 -2.98
N LEU A 17 14.03 5.41 -1.72
CA LEU A 17 12.76 5.13 -1.09
C LEU A 17 12.14 6.46 -0.64
N SER A 18 11.15 6.93 -1.40
CA SER A 18 10.52 8.23 -1.18
C SER A 18 9.34 8.14 -0.22
N TYR A 19 9.17 9.17 0.62
CA TYR A 19 8.08 9.28 1.59
C TYR A 19 7.67 10.75 1.77
N ASN A 20 6.45 11.02 2.24
CA ASN A 20 6.03 12.35 2.64
C ASN A 20 6.56 12.68 4.05
N ALA A 21 7.20 13.84 4.20
CA ALA A 21 7.93 14.21 5.42
C ALA A 21 7.04 14.81 6.53
N ASP A 22 5.79 15.13 6.23
CA ASP A 22 4.78 15.67 7.15
C ASP A 22 4.10 14.60 8.03
N ALA A 23 4.56 13.34 7.95
CA ALA A 23 4.08 12.23 8.77
C ALA A 23 5.25 11.35 9.24
N ALA A 24 4.97 10.41 10.18
CA ALA A 24 5.96 9.56 10.82
C ALA A 24 6.49 8.43 9.90
N HIS A 25 7.10 8.80 8.78
CA HIS A 25 7.62 7.83 7.82
C HIS A 25 9.15 7.75 7.77
N LYS A 26 9.85 8.76 8.27
CA LYS A 26 11.30 8.87 8.16
C LYS A 26 12.03 7.68 8.77
N GLU A 27 11.72 7.37 10.02
CA GLU A 27 12.45 6.37 10.81
C GLU A 27 12.36 4.97 10.18
N TRP A 28 11.17 4.56 9.78
CA TRP A 28 11.01 3.23 9.21
C TRP A 28 11.56 3.14 7.76
N THR A 29 11.50 4.23 6.97
CA THR A 29 12.10 4.24 5.63
C THR A 29 13.62 4.21 5.69
N GLU A 30 14.23 4.95 6.62
CA GLU A 30 15.67 4.87 6.88
C GLU A 30 16.08 3.47 7.37
N ALA A 31 15.30 2.87 8.30
CA ALA A 31 15.57 1.50 8.75
C ALA A 31 15.45 0.48 7.60
N THR A 32 14.47 0.65 6.72
CA THR A 32 14.32 -0.20 5.52
C THR A 32 15.50 -0.06 4.59
N CYS A 33 15.94 1.16 4.30
CA CYS A 33 17.13 1.42 3.48
C CYS A 33 18.40 0.82 4.10
N ASN A 34 18.58 0.95 5.41
CA ASN A 34 19.69 0.32 6.12
C ASN A 34 19.64 -1.20 6.00
N SER A 35 18.47 -1.81 6.11
CA SER A 35 18.28 -3.26 5.95
C SER A 35 18.62 -3.72 4.52
N ILE A 36 18.21 -2.98 3.49
CA ILE A 36 18.56 -3.24 2.09
C ILE A 36 20.07 -3.21 1.92
N LYS A 37 20.71 -2.16 2.40
CA LYS A 37 22.17 -2.00 2.32
C LYS A 37 22.92 -3.15 3.02
N GLN A 38 22.57 -3.47 4.26
CA GLN A 38 23.21 -4.54 5.03
C GLN A 38 22.97 -5.93 4.46
N THR A 39 21.74 -6.17 3.97
CA THR A 39 21.34 -7.49 3.48
C THR A 39 21.79 -7.74 2.05
N LEU A 40 21.59 -6.79 1.16
CA LEU A 40 21.80 -6.95 -0.27
C LEU A 40 23.12 -6.34 -0.77
N GLY A 41 23.74 -5.45 0.01
CA GLY A 41 24.92 -4.69 -0.42
C GLY A 41 24.59 -3.61 -1.46
N VAL A 42 23.33 -3.22 -1.56
CA VAL A 42 22.84 -2.18 -2.49
C VAL A 42 22.67 -0.88 -1.71
N GLU A 43 23.22 0.21 -2.22
CA GLU A 43 23.01 1.53 -1.61
C GLU A 43 21.52 1.90 -1.67
N CYS A 44 20.96 2.36 -0.56
CA CYS A 44 19.58 2.81 -0.47
C CYS A 44 19.49 4.12 0.28
N VAL A 45 18.71 5.07 -0.25
CA VAL A 45 18.54 6.42 0.31
C VAL A 45 17.05 6.69 0.54
N ALA A 46 16.66 6.94 1.78
CA ALA A 46 15.34 7.44 2.12
C ALA A 46 15.25 8.94 1.77
N THR A 47 14.23 9.33 0.99
CA THR A 47 14.07 10.69 0.47
C THR A 47 12.72 11.26 0.87
N GLY A 48 12.73 12.31 1.71
CA GLY A 48 11.52 13.01 2.13
C GLY A 48 11.05 14.02 1.09
N VAL A 49 9.78 13.95 0.69
CA VAL A 49 9.05 15.00 -0.02
C VAL A 49 8.33 15.86 1.01
N VAL A 50 8.28 17.17 0.80
CA VAL A 50 7.87 18.15 1.82
C VAL A 50 6.56 17.83 2.52
N ASP A 51 5.52 17.40 1.78
CA ASP A 51 4.21 17.05 2.30
C ASP A 51 3.50 15.99 1.45
N PHE A 52 2.37 15.48 1.97
CA PHE A 52 1.60 14.44 1.29
C PHE A 52 0.99 14.91 -0.03
N ALA A 53 0.54 16.14 -0.15
CA ALA A 53 -0.10 16.66 -1.37
C ALA A 53 0.92 16.72 -2.52
N THR A 54 2.10 17.28 -2.26
CA THR A 54 3.22 17.30 -3.21
C THR A 54 3.66 15.90 -3.58
N PHE A 55 3.78 15.01 -2.59
CA PHE A 55 4.14 13.61 -2.78
C PHE A 55 3.15 12.88 -3.71
N ARG A 56 1.84 13.04 -3.51
CA ARG A 56 0.80 12.46 -4.37
C ARG A 56 0.84 13.04 -5.79
N THR A 57 1.09 14.35 -5.92
CA THR A 57 1.23 15.00 -7.22
C THR A 57 2.42 14.42 -8.01
N GLU A 58 3.57 14.29 -7.39
CA GLU A 58 4.76 13.72 -8.03
C GLU A 58 4.59 12.26 -8.45
N ILE A 59 3.88 11.45 -7.64
CA ILE A 59 3.52 10.07 -8.00
C ILE A 59 2.58 10.08 -9.22
N GLY A 60 1.49 10.85 -9.17
CA GLY A 60 0.50 10.93 -10.25
C GLY A 60 1.10 11.40 -11.57
N GLU A 61 2.06 12.31 -11.53
CA GLU A 61 2.81 12.80 -12.69
C GLU A 61 3.97 11.88 -13.12
N ARG A 62 4.15 10.73 -12.48
CA ARG A 62 5.24 9.76 -12.75
C ARG A 62 6.65 10.36 -12.60
N LYS A 63 6.78 11.37 -11.73
CA LYS A 63 8.07 12.02 -11.42
C LYS A 63 8.90 11.24 -10.41
N MET A 64 8.27 10.38 -9.60
CA MET A 64 8.98 9.53 -8.65
C MET A 64 9.92 8.55 -9.36
N LYS A 65 11.14 8.45 -8.85
CA LYS A 65 12.15 7.50 -9.32
C LYS A 65 12.50 6.55 -8.18
N GLY A 66 12.44 5.25 -8.45
CA GLY A 66 12.70 4.22 -7.44
C GLY A 66 11.46 3.84 -6.65
N LEU A 67 11.65 3.41 -5.42
CA LEU A 67 10.56 3.00 -4.53
C LEU A 67 9.91 4.22 -3.86
N PHE A 68 8.64 4.12 -3.60
CA PHE A 68 7.91 5.10 -2.79
C PHE A 68 6.94 4.39 -1.85
N ARG A 69 6.71 5.00 -0.70
CA ARG A 69 5.75 4.46 0.24
C ARG A 69 4.33 4.69 -0.26
N THR A 70 3.44 3.75 -0.02
CA THR A 70 2.00 3.92 -0.22
C THR A 70 1.23 3.23 0.89
N GLY A 71 -0.05 3.46 0.99
CA GLY A 71 -0.96 2.80 1.90
C GLY A 71 -2.38 2.90 1.37
N TRP A 72 -3.17 1.90 1.67
CA TRP A 72 -4.59 1.85 1.32
C TRP A 72 -5.41 1.54 2.55
N GLN A 73 -6.53 2.19 2.69
CA GLN A 73 -7.57 1.88 3.67
C GLN A 73 -8.84 1.57 2.89
N MET A 74 -9.52 0.49 3.24
CA MET A 74 -10.73 0.09 2.55
C MET A 74 -11.84 1.15 2.67
N ASP A 75 -12.54 1.38 1.57
CA ASP A 75 -13.79 2.16 1.52
C ASP A 75 -15.00 1.29 1.90
N TYR A 76 -14.90 -0.01 1.66
CA TYR A 76 -15.89 -1.04 2.01
C TYR A 76 -15.21 -2.39 2.29
N PRO A 77 -15.82 -3.29 3.09
CA PRO A 77 -15.19 -4.52 3.55
C PRO A 77 -15.21 -5.61 2.48
N SER A 78 -14.40 -5.43 1.44
CA SER A 78 -14.19 -6.41 0.38
C SER A 78 -12.71 -6.49 0.02
N ILE A 79 -12.23 -7.68 -0.29
CA ILE A 79 -10.88 -7.89 -0.84
C ILE A 79 -10.72 -7.15 -2.17
N GLU A 80 -11.79 -7.02 -2.96
CA GLU A 80 -11.82 -6.28 -4.22
C GLU A 80 -11.29 -4.86 -4.05
N ASN A 81 -11.65 -4.16 -2.94
CA ASN A 81 -11.20 -2.80 -2.68
C ASN A 81 -9.69 -2.66 -2.47
N PHE A 82 -8.99 -3.76 -2.18
CA PHE A 82 -7.53 -3.82 -2.09
C PHE A 82 -6.86 -4.27 -3.40
N LEU A 83 -7.63 -4.72 -4.37
CA LEU A 83 -7.13 -5.25 -5.64
C LEU A 83 -7.40 -4.29 -6.81
N SER A 84 -8.67 -4.08 -7.15
CA SER A 84 -9.07 -3.34 -8.35
C SER A 84 -8.58 -1.89 -8.35
N PRO A 85 -8.81 -1.05 -7.32
CA PRO A 85 -8.40 0.35 -7.36
C PRO A 85 -6.88 0.55 -7.43
N ILE A 86 -6.12 -0.40 -6.88
CA ILE A 86 -4.68 -0.25 -6.67
C ILE A 86 -3.86 -0.92 -7.77
N PHE A 87 -4.37 -2.02 -8.36
CA PHE A 87 -3.57 -2.87 -9.25
C PHE A 87 -4.20 -3.14 -10.62
N ALA A 88 -5.51 -2.91 -10.83
CA ALA A 88 -6.08 -3.09 -12.16
C ALA A 88 -5.43 -2.15 -13.17
N THR A 89 -5.22 -2.65 -14.39
CA THR A 89 -4.58 -1.88 -15.47
C THR A 89 -5.33 -0.57 -15.70
N GLY A 90 -4.62 0.55 -15.60
CA GLY A 90 -5.18 1.89 -15.81
C GLY A 90 -6.01 2.45 -14.65
N SER A 91 -6.13 1.76 -13.54
CA SER A 91 -6.78 2.30 -12.34
C SER A 91 -6.08 3.54 -11.80
N SER A 92 -6.87 4.49 -11.29
CA SER A 92 -6.38 5.80 -10.85
C SER A 92 -5.39 5.76 -9.67
N SER A 93 -5.46 4.72 -8.86
CA SER A 93 -4.54 4.50 -7.73
C SER A 93 -3.50 3.41 -7.99
N ASN A 94 -3.40 2.93 -9.23
CA ASN A 94 -2.33 2.04 -9.67
C ASN A 94 -1.05 2.87 -9.92
N ASP A 95 -0.44 3.30 -8.84
CA ASP A 95 0.70 4.20 -8.85
C ASP A 95 1.98 3.60 -9.45
N GLY A 96 2.06 2.28 -9.47
CA GLY A 96 3.19 1.53 -10.03
C GLY A 96 3.03 1.12 -11.49
N ASP A 97 1.93 1.51 -12.14
CA ASP A 97 1.59 1.13 -13.50
C ASP A 97 1.64 -0.38 -13.76
N TYR A 98 1.26 -1.18 -12.73
CA TYR A 98 1.15 -2.63 -12.88
C TYR A 98 0.11 -2.97 -13.96
N SER A 99 0.42 -3.96 -14.78
CA SER A 99 -0.47 -4.43 -15.83
C SER A 99 -0.28 -5.92 -16.05
N ASN A 100 -1.35 -6.68 -15.84
CA ASN A 100 -1.38 -8.12 -16.06
C ASN A 100 -2.78 -8.54 -16.53
N ALA A 101 -2.90 -8.91 -17.79
CA ALA A 101 -4.20 -9.24 -18.40
C ALA A 101 -4.93 -10.41 -17.68
N LYS A 102 -4.19 -11.38 -17.10
CA LYS A 102 -4.81 -12.46 -16.33
C LYS A 102 -5.37 -11.93 -15.02
N PHE A 103 -4.66 -11.01 -14.36
CA PHE A 103 -5.13 -10.33 -13.15
C PHE A 103 -6.43 -9.56 -13.43
N ASP A 104 -6.44 -8.72 -14.49
CA ASP A 104 -7.62 -7.95 -14.87
C ASP A 104 -8.82 -8.86 -15.19
N THR A 105 -8.59 -9.96 -15.94
CA THR A 105 -9.64 -10.94 -16.24
C THR A 105 -10.23 -11.56 -14.97
N LEU A 106 -9.39 -11.92 -13.99
CA LEU A 106 -9.85 -12.48 -12.71
C LEU A 106 -10.69 -11.49 -11.90
N LEU A 107 -10.35 -10.19 -11.95
CA LEU A 107 -11.16 -9.14 -11.31
C LEU A 107 -12.55 -9.03 -11.98
N ASP A 108 -12.60 -9.01 -13.30
CA ASP A 108 -13.87 -8.93 -14.06
C ASP A 108 -14.74 -10.15 -13.79
N GLU A 109 -14.16 -11.34 -13.82
CA GLU A 109 -14.86 -12.58 -13.52
C GLU A 109 -15.36 -12.62 -12.06
N ALA A 110 -14.56 -12.18 -11.09
CA ALA A 110 -14.94 -12.12 -9.68
C ALA A 110 -16.12 -11.15 -9.48
N ALA A 111 -16.08 -10.00 -10.16
CA ALA A 111 -17.15 -9.00 -10.09
C ALA A 111 -18.46 -9.48 -10.72
N ALA A 112 -18.40 -10.37 -11.71
CA ALA A 112 -19.58 -10.94 -12.38
C ALA A 112 -20.22 -12.10 -11.59
N GLU A 113 -19.55 -12.66 -10.58
CA GLU A 113 -20.09 -13.75 -9.76
C GLU A 113 -21.21 -13.26 -8.84
N THR A 114 -22.27 -14.06 -8.77
CA THR A 114 -23.41 -13.81 -7.85
C THR A 114 -23.24 -14.50 -6.51
N ASP A 115 -22.42 -15.54 -6.45
CA ASP A 115 -22.07 -16.25 -5.22
C ASP A 115 -20.80 -15.60 -4.59
N ALA A 116 -20.93 -15.15 -3.36
CA ALA A 116 -19.85 -14.47 -2.65
C ALA A 116 -18.61 -15.34 -2.43
N ALA A 117 -18.79 -16.66 -2.23
CA ALA A 117 -17.64 -17.56 -2.04
C ALA A 117 -16.89 -17.77 -3.35
N ALA A 118 -17.60 -17.92 -4.48
CA ALA A 118 -17.00 -18.03 -5.80
C ALA A 118 -16.28 -16.73 -6.20
N SER A 119 -16.90 -15.58 -5.95
CA SER A 119 -16.27 -14.26 -6.15
C SER A 119 -14.97 -14.12 -5.35
N ASN A 120 -15.02 -14.41 -4.05
CA ASN A 120 -13.83 -14.34 -3.19
C ASN A 120 -12.72 -15.30 -3.63
N ALA A 121 -13.04 -16.50 -4.11
CA ALA A 121 -12.05 -17.44 -4.61
C ALA A 121 -11.27 -16.86 -5.80
N LYS A 122 -11.96 -16.19 -6.74
CA LYS A 122 -11.32 -15.52 -7.88
C LYS A 122 -10.45 -14.33 -7.45
N TYR A 123 -10.89 -13.52 -6.49
CA TYR A 123 -10.06 -12.47 -5.93
C TYR A 123 -8.80 -13.02 -5.23
N GLN A 124 -8.89 -14.16 -4.56
CA GLN A 124 -7.72 -14.83 -3.96
C GLN A 124 -6.75 -15.35 -5.04
N GLU A 125 -7.25 -15.84 -6.17
CA GLU A 125 -6.40 -16.19 -7.32
C GLU A 125 -5.69 -14.97 -7.90
N ALA A 126 -6.38 -13.83 -8.01
CA ALA A 126 -5.79 -12.56 -8.41
C ALA A 126 -4.72 -12.08 -7.41
N GLU A 127 -4.98 -12.16 -6.10
CA GLU A 127 -3.99 -11.85 -5.06
C GLU A 127 -2.73 -12.71 -5.18
N ALA A 128 -2.88 -14.00 -5.52
CA ALA A 128 -1.74 -14.89 -5.72
C ALA A 128 -0.83 -14.44 -6.89
N LEU A 129 -1.39 -13.81 -7.94
CA LEU A 129 -0.59 -13.21 -9.01
C LEU A 129 0.21 -12.01 -8.50
N LEU A 130 -0.39 -11.14 -7.67
CA LEU A 130 0.34 -10.02 -7.05
C LEU A 130 1.49 -10.51 -6.17
N ALA A 131 1.30 -11.60 -5.44
CA ALA A 131 2.36 -12.20 -4.63
C ALA A 131 3.51 -12.76 -5.48
N ALA A 132 3.22 -13.22 -6.70
CA ALA A 132 4.23 -13.70 -7.64
C ALA A 132 4.96 -12.55 -8.36
N ASP A 133 4.22 -11.55 -8.83
CA ASP A 133 4.74 -10.43 -9.61
C ASP A 133 5.37 -9.33 -8.74
N MET A 134 4.94 -9.24 -7.47
CA MET A 134 5.41 -8.29 -6.46
C MET A 134 5.42 -6.82 -6.94
N PRO A 135 4.31 -6.28 -7.47
CA PRO A 135 4.25 -4.87 -7.90
C PRO A 135 4.39 -3.91 -6.73
N SER A 136 4.06 -4.34 -5.52
CA SER A 136 4.31 -3.64 -4.27
C SER A 136 4.83 -4.60 -3.21
N ILE A 137 5.61 -4.07 -2.26
CA ILE A 137 6.17 -4.83 -1.15
C ILE A 137 5.26 -4.60 0.07
N PRO A 138 4.45 -5.59 0.50
CA PRO A 138 3.64 -5.46 1.70
C PRO A 138 4.53 -5.39 2.93
N MET A 139 4.34 -4.35 3.76
CA MET A 139 5.17 -4.11 4.94
C MET A 139 4.46 -4.52 6.23
N TRP A 140 3.29 -3.93 6.50
CA TRP A 140 2.50 -4.23 7.70
C TRP A 140 1.05 -3.75 7.55
N TYR A 141 0.18 -4.25 8.40
CA TYR A 141 -1.15 -3.70 8.62
C TYR A 141 -1.08 -2.59 9.66
N GLY A 142 -1.69 -1.44 9.35
CA GLY A 142 -1.83 -0.33 10.28
C GLY A 142 -2.76 -0.68 11.44
N LYS A 143 -2.46 -0.13 12.63
CA LYS A 143 -3.36 -0.17 13.78
C LYS A 143 -3.78 1.26 14.14
N THR A 144 -5.07 1.53 14.08
CA THR A 144 -5.60 2.83 14.51
C THR A 144 -5.60 2.90 16.04
N THR A 145 -5.00 3.97 16.57
CA THR A 145 -5.02 4.29 17.99
C THR A 145 -5.53 5.72 18.14
N MET A 146 -6.51 5.93 19.00
CA MET A 146 -7.09 7.22 19.26
C MET A 146 -7.14 7.49 20.76
N GLY A 147 -7.01 8.77 21.12
CA GLY A 147 -7.22 9.26 22.48
C GLY A 147 -8.41 10.20 22.51
N TRP A 148 -9.15 10.21 23.61
CA TRP A 148 -10.27 11.15 23.85
C TRP A 148 -10.31 11.58 25.31
N SER A 149 -11.00 12.69 25.56
CA SER A 149 -11.17 13.24 26.91
C SER A 149 -12.09 12.37 27.76
N GLU A 150 -11.82 12.27 29.05
CA GLU A 150 -12.72 11.63 30.03
C GLU A 150 -14.11 12.31 30.11
N LYS A 151 -14.24 13.55 29.61
CA LYS A 151 -15.51 14.25 29.50
C LYS A 151 -16.39 13.72 28.35
N VAL A 152 -15.85 12.87 27.49
CA VAL A 152 -16.53 12.32 26.33
C VAL A 152 -16.41 10.79 26.37
N PRO A 153 -17.10 10.13 27.32
CA PRO A 153 -17.04 8.68 27.45
C PRO A 153 -17.78 7.98 26.32
N GLY A 154 -17.44 6.72 26.09
CA GLY A 154 -18.17 5.84 25.19
C GLY A 154 -17.83 6.01 23.71
N VAL A 155 -16.77 6.74 23.38
CA VAL A 155 -16.27 6.83 21.99
C VAL A 155 -15.99 5.45 21.42
N LYS A 156 -16.55 5.15 20.26
CA LYS A 156 -16.31 3.92 19.51
C LYS A 156 -15.58 4.22 18.22
N ILE A 157 -14.74 3.28 17.80
CA ILE A 157 -14.06 3.33 16.52
C ILE A 157 -14.75 2.35 15.57
N THR A 158 -15.09 2.81 14.38
CA THR A 158 -15.69 1.97 13.33
C THR A 158 -14.67 0.98 12.78
N ALA A 159 -15.12 -0.03 12.02
CA ALA A 159 -14.24 -0.94 11.28
C ALA A 159 -13.33 -0.22 10.27
N PHE A 160 -13.67 1.01 9.87
CA PHE A 160 -12.88 1.85 8.99
C PHE A 160 -11.85 2.72 9.72
N GLY A 161 -11.67 2.54 11.03
CA GLY A 161 -10.70 3.30 11.82
C GLY A 161 -11.10 4.77 12.08
N THR A 162 -12.36 5.13 11.86
CA THR A 162 -12.91 6.47 12.12
C THR A 162 -13.75 6.48 13.40
N ILE A 163 -13.96 7.65 13.98
CA ILE A 163 -14.84 7.78 15.15
C ILE A 163 -16.30 7.60 14.72
N ASP A 164 -17.03 6.74 15.43
CA ASP A 164 -18.48 6.69 15.35
C ASP A 164 -19.06 7.87 16.13
N PHE A 165 -19.32 8.97 15.44
CA PHE A 165 -19.85 10.18 16.05
C PHE A 165 -21.23 9.98 16.68
N SER A 166 -22.00 8.97 16.28
CA SER A 166 -23.28 8.65 16.91
C SER A 166 -23.13 8.10 18.32
N SER A 167 -21.94 7.57 18.64
CA SER A 167 -21.61 7.04 19.97
C SER A 167 -21.11 8.13 20.94
N VAL A 168 -20.83 9.33 20.44
CA VAL A 168 -20.21 10.40 21.24
C VAL A 168 -21.28 11.12 22.07
N SER A 169 -21.07 11.20 23.38
CA SER A 169 -21.90 12.00 24.29
C SER A 169 -21.01 12.78 25.27
N MET A 170 -21.43 13.94 25.64
CA MET A 170 -20.78 14.71 26.73
C MET A 170 -21.41 14.34 28.08
N LYS A 171 -20.56 14.21 29.10
CA LYS A 171 -21.02 14.15 30.52
C LYS A 171 -21.46 15.50 31.00
#